data_04c611ca4bef0bdf9a4b21f4d4055a60
#
_entry.id   04c611ca4bef0bdf9a4b21f4d4055a60
#
_cell.length_a   1.000
_cell.length_b   1.000
_cell.length_c   1.000
_cell.angle_alpha   90.00
_cell.angle_beta   90.00
_cell.angle_gamma   90.00
#
_symmetry.space_group_name_H-M   'P 1'
#
loop_
_entity.id
_entity.type
_entity.pdbx_description
1 polymer ?
#
loop_
_entity_poly.entity_id
_entity_poly.type
_entity_poly.pdbx_seq_one_letter_code
_entity_poly.pdbx_strand_id
1 'polypeptide(L)'
;MPRSQVPGQSPAPPQPVEPVEERPGVSVTRGTRPSIMSEHHAPPIGKEAFPAGEQPRARSHHPYMRLALMALLSYIVMYFLMYAMVDVTANVFNSLNQVYMAGLMTAPMVLIELALMHRMYGNARLNVLWAVLALLAGIFFWLGIRTQTAIGNEQFLRSMIPHHAGALLMCEKAPVTDERIQALCQQIIAGQQREIDQMKQLLATPQ
;
A
#
# COMPACT_ATOMS: atom_id res chain seq x y z
N MET A 1 0.09 15.82 -52.93
CA MET A 1 0.10 14.37 -53.09
C MET A 1 -0.51 13.76 -51.82
N PRO A 2 -1.66 13.10 -51.94
CA PRO A 2 -2.36 12.54 -50.76
C PRO A 2 -1.76 11.16 -50.37
N ARG A 3 -1.48 10.94 -49.08
CA ARG A 3 -1.08 9.65 -48.55
C ARG A 3 -2.28 8.77 -48.29
N SER A 4 -2.19 7.57 -48.81
CA SER A 4 -3.13 6.49 -48.76
C SER A 4 -3.46 6.03 -47.32
N GLN A 5 -4.74 5.94 -47.04
CA GLN A 5 -5.27 5.24 -45.86
C GLN A 5 -5.13 3.74 -46.05
N VAL A 6 -4.62 3.05 -45.02
CA VAL A 6 -4.67 1.60 -44.89
C VAL A 6 -5.94 1.22 -44.13
N PRO A 7 -6.80 0.35 -44.67
CA PRO A 7 -8.05 -0.05 -44.00
C PRO A 7 -7.79 -1.02 -42.83
N GLY A 8 -8.64 -0.90 -41.80
CA GLY A 8 -8.59 -1.61 -40.55
C GLY A 8 -8.53 -3.13 -40.65
N GLN A 9 -7.72 -3.70 -39.80
CA GLN A 9 -7.80 -5.12 -39.43
C GLN A 9 -8.63 -5.20 -38.13
N SER A 10 -9.79 -5.83 -38.24
CA SER A 10 -10.57 -6.30 -37.08
C SER A 10 -9.81 -7.40 -36.34
N PRO A 11 -9.87 -7.43 -35.00
CA PRO A 11 -9.30 -8.53 -34.24
C PRO A 11 -10.07 -9.84 -34.51
N ALA A 12 -9.32 -10.92 -34.68
CA ALA A 12 -9.83 -12.26 -34.92
C ALA A 12 -10.65 -12.77 -33.71
N PRO A 13 -11.71 -13.59 -33.95
CA PRO A 13 -12.51 -14.17 -32.88
C PRO A 13 -11.73 -15.21 -32.08
N PRO A 14 -12.06 -15.41 -30.77
CA PRO A 14 -11.39 -16.40 -29.94
C PRO A 14 -11.67 -17.82 -30.42
N GLN A 15 -10.63 -18.67 -30.40
CA GLN A 15 -10.68 -20.09 -30.79
C GLN A 15 -11.54 -20.89 -29.80
N PRO A 16 -12.28 -21.91 -30.27
CA PRO A 16 -13.04 -22.81 -29.41
C PRO A 16 -12.12 -23.69 -28.56
N VAL A 17 -12.44 -23.78 -27.27
CA VAL A 17 -11.76 -24.69 -26.32
C VAL A 17 -12.16 -26.12 -26.63
N GLU A 18 -11.19 -27.00 -26.95
CA GLU A 18 -11.42 -28.43 -27.15
C GLU A 18 -11.87 -29.12 -25.86
N PRO A 19 -12.79 -30.12 -25.94
CA PRO A 19 -13.24 -30.86 -24.77
C PRO A 19 -12.13 -31.80 -24.25
N VAL A 20 -11.97 -31.84 -22.94
CA VAL A 20 -11.06 -32.73 -22.22
C VAL A 20 -11.56 -34.18 -22.41
N GLU A 21 -10.74 -35.01 -23.02
CA GLU A 21 -10.97 -36.45 -23.28
C GLU A 21 -10.96 -37.22 -21.94
N GLU A 22 -12.12 -37.85 -21.61
CA GLU A 22 -12.27 -38.77 -20.48
C GLU A 22 -11.47 -40.05 -20.74
N ARG A 23 -10.54 -40.40 -19.87
CA ARG A 23 -9.83 -41.68 -19.89
C ARG A 23 -10.75 -42.82 -19.41
N PRO A 24 -10.83 -43.94 -20.13
CA PRO A 24 -11.70 -45.04 -19.76
C PRO A 24 -11.22 -45.81 -18.53
N GLY A 25 -12.20 -46.25 -17.76
CA GLY A 25 -12.11 -46.86 -16.45
C GLY A 25 -11.27 -48.14 -16.36
N VAL A 26 -10.58 -48.24 -15.26
CA VAL A 26 -9.91 -49.46 -14.80
C VAL A 26 -10.96 -50.38 -14.16
N SER A 27 -11.21 -51.52 -14.81
CA SER A 27 -12.06 -52.61 -14.34
C SER A 27 -11.43 -53.28 -13.12
N VAL A 28 -12.12 -53.24 -11.98
CA VAL A 28 -11.76 -54.02 -10.78
C VAL A 28 -12.37 -55.43 -10.90
N THR A 29 -11.54 -56.41 -11.21
CA THR A 29 -11.90 -57.83 -11.17
C THR A 29 -12.01 -58.31 -9.71
N ARG A 30 -13.18 -58.87 -9.42
CA ARG A 30 -13.56 -59.49 -8.15
C ARG A 30 -12.83 -60.84 -8.01
N GLY A 31 -11.71 -60.87 -7.25
CA GLY A 31 -10.99 -62.10 -6.91
C GLY A 31 -11.54 -62.78 -5.66
N THR A 32 -11.86 -64.03 -5.79
CA THR A 32 -12.35 -64.98 -4.77
C THR A 32 -11.42 -65.15 -3.60
N ARG A 33 -11.98 -65.19 -2.38
CA ARG A 33 -11.31 -65.54 -1.12
C ARG A 33 -10.88 -67.01 -1.11
N PRO A 34 -9.73 -67.36 -0.59
CA PRO A 34 -9.50 -68.61 0.09
C PRO A 34 -9.49 -68.39 1.61
N SER A 35 -10.33 -69.14 2.31
CA SER A 35 -10.26 -69.34 3.77
C SER A 35 -9.04 -70.08 4.12
N ILE A 36 -8.19 -69.49 5.00
CA ILE A 36 -7.25 -70.26 5.81
C ILE A 36 -7.32 -69.74 7.25
N MET A 37 -7.93 -70.57 8.11
CA MET A 37 -7.83 -70.49 9.57
C MET A 37 -6.36 -70.64 9.99
N SER A 38 -5.81 -69.68 10.70
CA SER A 38 -4.74 -69.88 11.66
C SER A 38 -4.83 -68.78 12.71
N GLU A 39 -5.29 -69.19 13.90
CA GLU A 39 -5.26 -68.36 15.08
C GLU A 39 -3.81 -68.14 15.50
N HIS A 40 -3.31 -66.96 15.25
CA HIS A 40 -2.16 -66.46 15.99
C HIS A 40 -2.63 -65.33 16.89
N HIS A 41 -2.69 -65.60 18.19
CA HIS A 41 -2.80 -64.61 19.25
C HIS A 41 -1.67 -63.60 19.10
N ALA A 42 -1.99 -62.46 18.57
CA ALA A 42 -1.14 -61.27 18.67
C ALA A 42 -1.34 -60.65 20.09
N PRO A 43 -0.30 -60.26 20.78
CA PRO A 43 -0.45 -59.60 22.07
C PRO A 43 -1.14 -58.24 21.88
N PRO A 44 -1.90 -57.73 22.87
CA PRO A 44 -2.57 -56.42 22.75
C PRO A 44 -1.53 -55.34 22.53
N ILE A 45 -1.59 -54.70 21.39
CA ILE A 45 -0.81 -53.50 21.12
C ILE A 45 -1.23 -52.47 22.15
N GLY A 46 -0.35 -52.24 23.15
CA GLY A 46 -0.52 -51.15 24.09
C GLY A 46 -0.78 -49.87 23.32
N LYS A 47 -1.84 -49.18 23.70
CA LYS A 47 -2.07 -47.80 23.28
C LYS A 47 -0.91 -46.96 23.81
N GLU A 48 0.21 -46.96 23.11
CA GLU A 48 1.19 -45.91 23.30
C GLU A 48 0.50 -44.64 22.87
N ALA A 49 0.02 -43.90 23.87
CA ALA A 49 -0.42 -42.54 23.66
C ALA A 49 0.77 -41.78 23.09
N PHE A 50 0.75 -41.50 21.78
CA PHE A 50 1.66 -40.53 21.21
C PHE A 50 1.60 -39.29 22.11
N PRO A 51 2.72 -38.80 22.65
CA PRO A 51 2.71 -37.55 23.38
C PRO A 51 2.09 -36.54 22.46
N ALA A 52 0.97 -35.94 22.88
CA ALA A 52 0.33 -34.84 22.17
C ALA A 52 1.45 -33.83 21.88
N GLY A 53 1.84 -33.76 20.60
CA GLY A 53 2.93 -32.92 20.18
C GLY A 53 2.70 -31.55 20.82
N GLU A 54 3.63 -31.10 21.64
CA GLU A 54 3.71 -29.73 22.09
C GLU A 54 3.70 -28.88 20.80
N GLN A 55 2.51 -28.38 20.46
CA GLN A 55 2.43 -27.34 19.47
C GLN A 55 3.40 -26.24 19.96
N PRO A 56 4.38 -25.84 19.15
CA PRO A 56 5.27 -24.78 19.56
C PRO A 56 4.36 -23.62 19.94
N ARG A 57 4.32 -23.30 21.24
CA ARG A 57 3.67 -22.09 21.74
C ARG A 57 4.22 -20.95 20.90
N ALA A 58 3.45 -20.52 19.88
CA ALA A 58 3.76 -19.36 19.12
C ALA A 58 4.08 -18.27 20.13
N ARG A 59 5.33 -17.82 20.16
CA ARG A 59 5.77 -16.69 20.98
C ARG A 59 4.72 -15.63 20.81
N SER A 60 4.01 -15.30 21.88
CA SER A 60 3.01 -14.24 21.92
C SER A 60 3.75 -12.90 21.82
N HIS A 61 4.30 -12.62 20.64
CA HIS A 61 4.72 -11.28 20.32
C HIS A 61 3.43 -10.47 20.30
N HIS A 62 3.32 -9.54 21.23
CA HIS A 62 2.14 -8.69 21.42
C HIS A 62 1.67 -8.16 20.06
N PRO A 63 0.54 -8.62 19.50
CA PRO A 63 0.14 -8.26 18.14
C PRO A 63 -0.05 -6.74 18.00
N TYR A 64 -0.49 -6.09 19.07
CA TYR A 64 -0.65 -4.63 19.12
C TYR A 64 0.67 -3.86 19.10
N MET A 65 1.77 -4.45 19.61
CA MET A 65 3.10 -3.86 19.49
C MET A 65 3.57 -3.87 18.01
N ARG A 66 3.27 -4.94 17.28
CA ARG A 66 3.54 -5.01 15.83
C ARG A 66 2.71 -4.02 15.05
N LEU A 67 1.42 -3.84 15.41
CA LEU A 67 0.55 -2.83 14.83
C LEU A 67 1.11 -1.43 15.08
N ALA A 68 1.51 -1.11 16.31
CA ALA A 68 2.12 0.17 16.64
C ALA A 68 3.42 0.42 15.85
N LEU A 69 4.29 -0.60 15.77
CA LEU A 69 5.53 -0.50 15.01
C LEU A 69 5.26 -0.33 13.52
N MET A 70 4.30 -1.07 12.95
CA MET A 70 3.87 -0.92 11.56
C MET A 70 3.36 0.49 11.30
N ALA A 71 2.49 1.02 12.17
CA ALA A 71 1.96 2.38 12.04
C ALA A 71 3.08 3.43 12.09
N LEU A 72 4.04 3.29 13.02
CA LEU A 72 5.19 4.20 13.14
C LEU A 72 6.08 4.15 11.88
N LEU A 73 6.43 2.93 11.43
CA LEU A 73 7.25 2.76 10.23
C LEU A 73 6.55 3.29 8.98
N SER A 74 5.25 3.02 8.84
CA SER A 74 4.44 3.54 7.74
C SER A 74 4.39 5.06 7.73
N TYR A 75 4.22 5.67 8.90
CA TYR A 75 4.26 7.13 9.04
C TYR A 75 5.60 7.71 8.57
N ILE A 76 6.71 7.15 9.03
CA ILE A 76 8.07 7.59 8.65
C ILE A 76 8.28 7.42 7.15
N VAL A 77 7.95 6.25 6.61
CA VAL A 77 8.10 5.95 5.18
C VAL A 77 7.25 6.90 4.34
N MET A 78 5.96 7.12 4.69
CA MET A 78 5.08 8.05 3.98
C MET A 78 5.61 9.48 4.01
N TYR A 79 6.13 9.92 5.17
CA TYR A 79 6.74 11.24 5.28
C TYR A 79 7.88 11.44 4.27
N PHE A 80 8.78 10.46 4.13
CA PHE A 80 9.90 10.55 3.19
C PHE A 80 9.48 10.33 1.73
N LEU A 81 8.52 9.42 1.46
CA LEU A 81 8.06 9.17 0.10
C LEU A 81 7.38 10.38 -0.54
N MET A 82 6.80 11.28 0.24
CA MET A 82 6.22 12.51 -0.29
C MET A 82 7.24 13.40 -1.00
N TYR A 83 8.54 13.30 -0.66
CA TYR A 83 9.60 14.03 -1.37
C TYR A 83 9.95 13.44 -2.75
N ALA A 84 9.42 12.27 -3.10
CA ALA A 84 9.62 11.70 -4.43
C ALA A 84 9.04 12.57 -5.56
N MET A 85 8.11 13.48 -5.23
CA MET A 85 7.52 14.44 -6.18
C MET A 85 8.32 15.74 -6.31
N VAL A 86 9.39 15.93 -5.55
CA VAL A 86 10.23 17.14 -5.62
C VAL A 86 11.23 17.00 -6.77
N ASP A 87 11.37 18.04 -7.59
CA ASP A 87 12.24 18.07 -8.78
C ASP A 87 13.73 17.89 -8.46
N VAL A 88 14.22 18.70 -7.51
CA VAL A 88 15.62 18.70 -7.07
C VAL A 88 15.73 18.75 -5.54
N THR A 89 16.81 18.18 -5.00
CA THR A 89 17.05 18.11 -3.55
C THR A 89 17.10 19.50 -2.86
N ALA A 90 17.47 20.54 -3.60
CA ALA A 90 17.50 21.93 -3.11
C ALA A 90 16.09 22.50 -2.79
N ASN A 91 15.03 21.82 -3.23
CA ASN A 91 13.63 22.18 -2.97
C ASN A 91 12.98 21.29 -1.89
N VAL A 92 13.77 20.41 -1.23
CA VAL A 92 13.31 19.57 -0.12
C VAL A 92 13.34 20.39 1.18
N PHE A 93 12.16 20.70 1.70
CA PHE A 93 12.00 21.44 2.96
C PHE A 93 11.03 20.67 3.88
N ASN A 94 11.40 20.56 5.16
CA ASN A 94 10.53 20.00 6.18
C ASN A 94 9.39 20.97 6.49
N SER A 95 8.16 20.47 6.53
CA SER A 95 6.99 21.28 6.88
C SER A 95 5.99 20.51 7.74
N LEU A 96 5.21 21.24 8.55
CA LEU A 96 4.12 20.66 9.34
C LEU A 96 3.01 20.09 8.45
N ASN A 97 2.74 20.69 7.30
CA ASN A 97 1.78 20.13 6.35
C ASN A 97 2.15 18.71 5.93
N GLN A 98 3.44 18.42 5.76
CA GLN A 98 3.93 17.10 5.41
C GLN A 98 3.75 16.10 6.56
N VAL A 99 3.98 16.55 7.80
CA VAL A 99 3.69 15.78 9.02
C VAL A 99 2.21 15.42 9.08
N TYR A 100 1.33 16.39 8.84
CA TYR A 100 -0.11 16.15 8.85
C TYR A 100 -0.55 15.20 7.73
N MET A 101 -0.03 15.35 6.52
CA MET A 101 -0.34 14.46 5.40
C MET A 101 0.12 13.02 5.65
N ALA A 102 1.33 12.82 6.15
CA ALA A 102 1.84 11.49 6.50
C ALA A 102 0.97 10.83 7.57
N GLY A 103 0.55 11.59 8.59
CA GLY A 103 -0.35 11.10 9.64
C GLY A 103 -1.74 10.76 9.13
N LEU A 104 -2.31 11.60 8.27
CA LEU A 104 -3.60 11.36 7.63
C LEU A 104 -3.58 10.10 6.75
N MET A 105 -2.48 9.81 6.06
CA MET A 105 -2.33 8.60 5.25
C MET A 105 -2.12 7.35 6.12
N THR A 106 -1.46 7.49 7.28
CA THR A 106 -1.22 6.36 8.19
C THR A 106 -2.48 5.90 8.93
N ALA A 107 -3.35 6.83 9.30
CA ALA A 107 -4.56 6.50 10.05
C ALA A 107 -5.47 5.45 9.38
N PRO A 108 -5.85 5.57 8.09
CA PRO A 108 -6.64 4.55 7.42
C PRO A 108 -5.88 3.22 7.24
N MET A 109 -4.55 3.22 7.15
CA MET A 109 -3.76 1.98 7.09
C MET A 109 -3.94 1.13 8.35
N VAL A 110 -3.94 1.77 9.54
CA VAL A 110 -4.22 1.08 10.80
C VAL A 110 -5.63 0.50 10.83
N LEU A 111 -6.63 1.22 10.34
CA LEU A 111 -8.02 0.73 10.26
C LEU A 111 -8.15 -0.46 9.32
N ILE A 112 -7.51 -0.41 8.15
CA ILE A 112 -7.50 -1.50 7.17
C ILE A 112 -6.82 -2.74 7.76
N GLU A 113 -5.68 -2.57 8.42
CA GLU A 113 -4.96 -3.66 9.07
C GLU A 113 -5.82 -4.36 10.13
N LEU A 114 -6.46 -3.59 11.01
CA LEU A 114 -7.38 -4.12 12.01
C LEU A 114 -8.57 -4.85 11.39
N ALA A 115 -9.12 -4.34 10.28
CA ALA A 115 -10.25 -4.96 9.61
C ALA A 115 -9.86 -6.28 8.91
N LEU A 116 -8.75 -6.29 8.19
CA LEU A 116 -8.30 -7.47 7.43
C LEU A 116 -7.75 -8.56 8.34
N MET A 117 -7.03 -8.19 9.38
CA MET A 117 -6.35 -9.12 10.28
C MET A 117 -7.06 -9.30 11.61
N HIS A 118 -8.37 -9.01 11.69
CA HIS A 118 -9.18 -9.08 12.92
C HIS A 118 -9.05 -10.42 13.67
N ARG A 119 -8.83 -11.52 12.95
CA ARG A 119 -8.64 -12.86 13.55
C ARG A 119 -7.32 -13.02 14.31
N MET A 120 -6.29 -12.23 13.98
CA MET A 120 -5.02 -12.22 14.71
C MET A 120 -5.11 -11.42 16.02
N TYR A 121 -6.00 -10.43 16.07
CA TYR A 121 -6.20 -9.55 17.22
C TYR A 121 -7.33 -10.10 18.09
N GLY A 122 -6.98 -10.99 19.03
CA GLY A 122 -7.93 -11.75 19.86
C GLY A 122 -8.73 -10.91 20.86
N ASN A 123 -8.41 -9.64 21.09
CA ASN A 123 -9.06 -8.79 22.07
C ASN A 123 -9.94 -7.72 21.40
N ALA A 124 -11.26 -7.95 21.34
CA ALA A 124 -12.20 -7.04 20.71
C ALA A 124 -12.17 -5.61 21.31
N ARG A 125 -11.94 -5.47 22.63
CA ARG A 125 -11.88 -4.15 23.29
C ARG A 125 -10.66 -3.36 22.83
N LEU A 126 -9.50 -4.01 22.70
CA LEU A 126 -8.28 -3.38 22.19
C LEU A 126 -8.42 -3.05 20.71
N ASN A 127 -9.09 -3.90 19.91
CA ASN A 127 -9.34 -3.59 18.49
C ASN A 127 -10.18 -2.32 18.35
N VAL A 128 -11.27 -2.20 19.13
CA VAL A 128 -12.11 -0.99 19.14
C VAL A 128 -11.28 0.21 19.61
N LEU A 129 -10.48 0.08 20.66
CA LEU A 129 -9.64 1.18 21.15
C LEU A 129 -8.67 1.67 20.05
N TRP A 130 -7.94 0.76 19.40
CA TRP A 130 -7.03 1.12 18.32
C TRP A 130 -7.74 1.73 17.11
N ALA A 131 -8.93 1.22 16.76
CA ALA A 131 -9.75 1.79 15.69
C ALA A 131 -10.20 3.23 16.02
N VAL A 132 -10.68 3.45 17.26
CA VAL A 132 -11.05 4.80 17.71
C VAL A 132 -9.84 5.74 17.72
N LEU A 133 -8.70 5.30 18.24
CA LEU A 133 -7.47 6.11 18.23
C LEU A 133 -7.02 6.47 16.81
N ALA A 134 -7.05 5.51 15.88
CA ALA A 134 -6.72 5.76 14.48
C ALA A 134 -7.69 6.75 13.82
N LEU A 135 -8.99 6.61 14.09
CA LEU A 135 -10.01 7.54 13.58
C LEU A 135 -9.81 8.95 14.13
N LEU A 136 -9.61 9.10 15.44
CA LEU A 136 -9.34 10.38 16.07
C LEU A 136 -8.05 11.02 15.57
N ALA A 137 -6.98 10.23 15.39
CA ALA A 137 -5.74 10.70 14.78
C ALA A 137 -5.97 11.17 13.33
N GLY A 138 -6.73 10.43 12.54
CA GLY A 138 -7.11 10.83 11.18
C GLY A 138 -7.86 12.16 11.14
N ILE A 139 -8.85 12.33 12.03
CA ILE A 139 -9.60 13.58 12.16
C ILE A 139 -8.68 14.73 12.59
N PHE A 140 -7.80 14.49 13.58
CA PHE A 140 -6.82 15.49 14.03
C PHE A 140 -5.91 15.98 12.90
N PHE A 141 -5.31 15.06 12.15
CA PHE A 141 -4.44 15.41 11.01
C PHE A 141 -5.21 16.09 9.88
N TRP A 142 -6.44 15.61 9.59
CA TRP A 142 -7.31 16.25 8.60
C TRP A 142 -7.67 17.69 8.98
N LEU A 143 -8.05 17.92 10.23
CA LEU A 143 -8.31 19.27 10.74
C LEU A 143 -7.03 20.12 10.69
N GLY A 144 -5.87 19.59 11.08
CA GLY A 144 -4.58 20.28 11.00
C GLY A 144 -4.29 20.82 9.59
N ILE A 145 -4.57 20.00 8.54
CA ILE A 145 -4.47 20.45 7.16
C ILE A 145 -5.52 21.50 6.81
N ARG A 146 -6.78 21.27 7.20
CA ARG A 146 -7.90 22.15 6.80
C ARG A 146 -7.84 23.52 7.46
N THR A 147 -7.38 23.58 8.69
CA THR A 147 -7.26 24.83 9.45
C THR A 147 -5.86 25.43 9.43
N GLN A 148 -4.88 24.75 8.80
CA GLN A 148 -3.48 25.14 8.78
C GLN A 148 -2.94 25.43 10.19
N THR A 149 -3.31 24.60 11.15
CA THR A 149 -2.95 24.77 12.57
C THR A 149 -1.45 24.81 12.74
N ALA A 150 -0.94 25.80 13.47
CA ALA A 150 0.49 26.07 13.71
C ALA A 150 1.33 26.29 12.42
N ILE A 151 0.71 26.59 11.29
CA ILE A 151 1.38 26.97 10.06
C ILE A 151 1.52 28.48 10.03
N GLY A 152 2.64 28.99 10.55
CA GLY A 152 3.04 30.40 10.41
C GLY A 152 3.77 30.64 9.08
N ASN A 153 4.29 31.89 8.91
CA ASN A 153 4.94 32.32 7.67
C ASN A 153 6.04 31.37 7.19
N GLU A 154 6.95 30.98 8.07
CA GLU A 154 8.05 30.08 7.73
C GLU A 154 7.55 28.69 7.32
N GLN A 155 6.63 28.11 8.09
CA GLN A 155 6.07 26.78 7.77
C GLN A 155 5.26 26.79 6.46
N PHE A 156 4.57 27.90 6.18
CA PHE A 156 3.89 28.10 4.90
C PHE A 156 4.89 28.06 3.75
N LEU A 157 5.95 28.86 3.78
CA LEU A 157 6.96 28.89 2.73
C LEU A 157 7.64 27.51 2.56
N ARG A 158 8.01 26.86 3.67
CA ARG A 158 8.61 25.51 3.67
C ARG A 158 7.69 24.45 3.07
N SER A 159 6.38 24.60 3.19
CA SER A 159 5.41 23.66 2.60
C SER A 159 5.14 23.94 1.12
N MET A 160 5.17 25.23 0.72
CA MET A 160 4.87 25.63 -0.65
C MET A 160 6.01 25.34 -1.62
N ILE A 161 7.27 25.44 -1.20
CA ILE A 161 8.44 25.16 -2.06
C ILE A 161 8.38 23.73 -2.63
N PRO A 162 8.30 22.64 -1.85
CA PRO A 162 8.22 21.30 -2.40
C PRO A 162 6.90 21.05 -3.19
N HIS A 163 5.82 21.75 -2.86
CA HIS A 163 4.57 21.67 -3.60
C HIS A 163 4.74 22.25 -5.03
N HIS A 164 5.38 23.42 -5.17
CA HIS A 164 5.68 24.03 -6.46
C HIS A 164 6.69 23.20 -7.26
N ALA A 165 7.69 22.66 -6.60
CA ALA A 165 8.68 21.75 -7.17
C ALA A 165 8.04 20.50 -7.82
N GLY A 166 6.96 19.98 -7.21
CA GLY A 166 6.19 18.88 -7.81
C GLY A 166 5.54 19.27 -9.15
N ALA A 167 5.08 20.51 -9.30
CA ALA A 167 4.53 20.99 -10.57
C ALA A 167 5.62 21.11 -11.65
N LEU A 168 6.83 21.56 -11.29
CA LEU A 168 7.99 21.58 -12.20
C LEU A 168 8.28 20.17 -12.70
N LEU A 169 8.45 19.21 -11.78
CA LEU A 169 8.74 17.82 -12.13
C LEU A 169 7.70 17.24 -13.08
N MET A 170 6.40 17.48 -12.82
CA MET A 170 5.32 16.97 -13.68
C MET A 170 5.39 17.56 -15.09
N CYS A 171 5.57 18.87 -15.22
CA CYS A 171 5.65 19.54 -16.53
C CYS A 171 6.92 19.18 -17.30
N GLU A 172 8.03 18.91 -16.63
CA GLU A 172 9.29 18.52 -17.28
C GLU A 172 9.30 17.06 -17.73
N LYS A 173 8.66 16.16 -16.98
CA LYS A 173 8.77 14.71 -17.21
C LYS A 173 7.58 14.10 -17.92
N ALA A 174 6.41 14.76 -17.90
CA ALA A 174 5.23 14.23 -18.59
C ALA A 174 5.42 14.22 -20.12
N PRO A 175 5.14 13.10 -20.81
CA PRO A 175 5.27 13.00 -22.26
C PRO A 175 4.08 13.67 -22.97
N VAL A 176 3.89 14.95 -22.73
CA VAL A 176 2.77 15.75 -23.29
C VAL A 176 3.03 16.02 -24.77
N THR A 177 2.05 15.71 -25.62
CA THR A 177 2.12 15.91 -27.08
C THR A 177 1.22 17.02 -27.61
N ASP A 178 0.18 17.45 -26.88
CA ASP A 178 -0.69 18.57 -27.27
C ASP A 178 0.06 19.89 -27.07
N GLU A 179 0.21 20.66 -28.13
CA GLU A 179 0.93 21.94 -28.15
C GLU A 179 0.39 22.95 -27.12
N ARG A 180 -0.93 22.96 -26.89
CA ARG A 180 -1.58 23.87 -25.92
C ARG A 180 -1.17 23.51 -24.49
N ILE A 181 -1.06 22.21 -24.19
CA ILE A 181 -0.63 21.74 -22.88
C ILE A 181 0.87 21.98 -22.72
N GLN A 182 1.68 21.78 -23.76
CA GLN A 182 3.11 22.12 -23.73
C GLN A 182 3.32 23.62 -23.45
N ALA A 183 2.59 24.50 -24.12
CA ALA A 183 2.65 25.93 -23.87
C ALA A 183 2.23 26.28 -22.43
N LEU A 184 1.20 25.63 -21.89
CA LEU A 184 0.77 25.79 -20.50
C LEU A 184 1.87 25.31 -19.53
N CYS A 185 2.49 24.18 -19.79
CA CYS A 185 3.60 23.66 -18.96
C CYS A 185 4.79 24.63 -18.95
N GLN A 186 5.15 25.25 -20.07
CA GLN A 186 6.18 26.29 -20.10
C GLN A 186 5.85 27.48 -19.19
N GLN A 187 4.59 27.92 -19.20
CA GLN A 187 4.13 29.01 -18.33
C GLN A 187 4.17 28.61 -16.85
N ILE A 188 3.73 27.37 -16.53
CA ILE A 188 3.79 26.81 -15.17
C ILE A 188 5.24 26.75 -14.69
N ILE A 189 6.16 26.18 -15.47
CA ILE A 189 7.59 26.09 -15.11
C ILE A 189 8.15 27.49 -14.79
N ALA A 190 7.96 28.44 -15.70
CA ALA A 190 8.48 29.79 -15.51
C ALA A 190 7.84 30.52 -14.32
N GLY A 191 6.56 30.28 -14.03
CA GLY A 191 5.84 30.83 -12.89
C GLY A 191 6.31 30.22 -11.58
N GLN A 192 6.25 28.90 -11.48
CA GLN A 192 6.60 28.15 -10.26
C GLN A 192 8.06 28.34 -9.86
N GLN A 193 8.99 28.38 -10.82
CA GLN A 193 10.40 28.63 -10.53
C GLN A 193 10.61 30.01 -9.88
N ARG A 194 10.00 31.06 -10.43
CA ARG A 194 10.09 32.42 -9.84
C ARG A 194 9.52 32.47 -8.43
N GLU A 195 8.40 31.78 -8.19
CA GLU A 195 7.79 31.71 -6.86
C GLU A 195 8.66 30.93 -5.86
N ILE A 196 9.28 29.82 -6.28
CA ILE A 196 10.26 29.07 -5.46
C ILE A 196 11.42 29.98 -5.07
N ASP A 197 11.99 30.72 -6.02
CA ASP A 197 13.13 31.61 -5.78
C ASP A 197 12.74 32.73 -4.80
N GLN A 198 11.56 33.31 -4.98
CA GLN A 198 11.02 34.33 -4.06
C GLN A 198 10.81 33.77 -2.65
N MET A 199 10.21 32.58 -2.52
CA MET A 199 9.99 31.94 -1.23
C MET A 199 11.30 31.62 -0.52
N LYS A 200 12.33 31.18 -1.24
CA LYS A 200 13.68 30.95 -0.70
C LYS A 200 14.33 32.24 -0.22
N GLN A 201 14.17 33.34 -0.95
CA GLN A 201 14.67 34.66 -0.54
C GLN A 201 13.98 35.15 0.76
N LEU A 202 12.65 34.96 0.84
CA LEU A 202 11.91 35.32 2.06
C LEU A 202 12.32 34.45 3.27
N LEU A 203 12.63 33.16 3.07
CA LEU A 203 13.15 32.28 4.12
C LEU A 203 14.57 32.70 4.60
N ALA A 204 15.38 33.24 3.70
CA ALA A 204 16.73 33.71 4.04
C ALA A 204 16.76 35.06 4.77
N THR A 205 15.66 35.82 4.73
CA THR A 205 15.56 37.12 5.41
C THR A 205 14.98 36.90 6.81
N PRO A 206 15.67 37.35 7.90
CA PRO A 206 15.12 37.26 9.25
C PRO A 206 13.79 38.02 9.34
N GLN A 207 12.76 37.36 9.88
CA GLN A 207 11.45 37.98 10.16
C GLN A 207 11.37 38.47 11.59
#